data_ce477e8be830e58eecd089a629f0e340
#
_entry.id   ce477e8be830e58eecd089a629f0e340
#
_cell.length_a   1.000
_cell.length_b   1.000
_cell.length_c   1.000
_cell.angle_alpha   90.00
_cell.angle_beta   90.00
_cell.angle_gamma   90.00
#
_symmetry.space_group_name_H-M   'P 1'
#
loop_
_entity.id
_entity.type
_entity.pdbx_description
1 polymer ?
#
loop_
_entity_poly.entity_id
_entity_poly.type
_entity_poly.pdbx_seq_one_letter_code
_entity_poly.pdbx_strand_id
1 'polypeptide(L)'
;MNWFNIVLIVYYVLVTIAIVHVIMDNRQPAKTMAWALVIYFVPVVGIVFYLFFGINHRKERYVGERSMNQLTKRSMLEFAEQQNLRLPEKHKPLIDLFINQNLALPFKDNLVDICTDGYQFISELMEDIGKAKDHIHIGMYIFAEDPLGTLVADALIDRRHEGVEVRLVYDDVGCWNVSHRFFERMREAGIEVRSFMPVRFPSFTSKVNYRNHRKIIVIDGKVGYIGGMNIAERYVKGTGDQSWRDTMLRITGGGVHALQRAFLVDWYFVDRTLLSDRKYYPKCDDITNNCLAQVVTSGPTTPYPEIMQGYVRIILGAKRYLYLETPYFLPNDPVLFALKTAALGGVDVRVICPRRSDAKYVEWASRSYLREIRAAGVKVCLYEAGFLHSKMLVCDDAITTCGSTNLDFRSFENNFEANVFFFDEGVALRMKNIFLRDLEHTVLLEDAKERMGNGFFVRLWESVTRMLSPLF
;
A
#
# COMPACT_ATOMS: atom_id res chain seq x y z
N MET A 1 -18.86 2.21 53.82
CA MET A 1 -17.89 2.56 52.76
C MET A 1 -18.48 3.72 51.99
N ASN A 2 -17.79 4.89 51.95
CA ASN A 2 -18.33 6.07 51.27
C ASN A 2 -18.42 5.80 49.77
N TRP A 3 -19.46 6.34 49.09
CA TRP A 3 -19.66 6.22 47.65
C TRP A 3 -18.38 6.50 46.84
N PHE A 4 -17.58 7.48 47.27
CA PHE A 4 -16.29 7.82 46.68
C PHE A 4 -15.30 6.63 46.69
N ASN A 5 -15.21 5.89 47.82
CA ASN A 5 -14.32 4.72 47.90
C ASN A 5 -14.77 3.57 46.99
N ILE A 6 -16.08 3.41 46.78
CA ILE A 6 -16.62 2.40 45.85
C ILE A 6 -16.24 2.76 44.41
N VAL A 7 -16.45 4.00 43.99
CA VAL A 7 -16.07 4.50 42.67
C VAL A 7 -14.57 4.34 42.43
N LEU A 8 -13.74 4.65 43.43
CA LEU A 8 -12.28 4.52 43.35
C LEU A 8 -11.84 3.06 43.18
N ILE A 9 -12.45 2.14 43.92
CA ILE A 9 -12.16 0.70 43.80
C ILE A 9 -12.55 0.18 42.39
N VAL A 10 -13.76 0.51 41.92
CA VAL A 10 -14.23 0.12 40.60
C VAL A 10 -13.29 0.67 39.51
N TYR A 11 -12.86 1.90 39.66
CA TYR A 11 -11.93 2.54 38.78
C TYR A 11 -10.59 1.76 38.68
N TYR A 12 -9.94 1.46 39.83
CA TYR A 12 -8.69 0.71 39.81
C TYR A 12 -8.84 -0.72 39.32
N VAL A 13 -9.97 -1.35 39.56
CA VAL A 13 -10.28 -2.68 39.02
C VAL A 13 -10.35 -2.61 37.49
N LEU A 14 -11.06 -1.63 36.90
CA LEU A 14 -11.15 -1.45 35.46
C LEU A 14 -9.80 -1.15 34.81
N VAL A 15 -8.99 -0.29 35.42
CA VAL A 15 -7.62 0.01 34.97
C VAL A 15 -6.76 -1.25 35.00
N THR A 16 -6.82 -2.04 36.05
CA THR A 16 -6.06 -3.28 36.18
C THR A 16 -6.46 -4.28 35.12
N ILE A 17 -7.77 -4.46 34.91
CA ILE A 17 -8.30 -5.35 33.84
C ILE A 17 -7.79 -4.89 32.46
N ALA A 18 -7.83 -3.58 32.19
CA ALA A 18 -7.35 -3.03 30.91
C ALA A 18 -5.84 -3.27 30.73
N ILE A 19 -5.02 -3.06 31.77
CA ILE A 19 -3.58 -3.32 31.71
C ILE A 19 -3.30 -4.81 31.51
N VAL A 20 -4.00 -5.70 32.22
CA VAL A 20 -3.87 -7.15 32.02
C VAL A 20 -4.22 -7.54 30.58
N HIS A 21 -5.28 -6.95 30.04
CA HIS A 21 -5.68 -7.18 28.63
C HIS A 21 -4.57 -6.74 27.65
N VAL A 22 -3.97 -5.56 27.87
CA VAL A 22 -2.84 -5.05 27.07
C VAL A 22 -1.64 -6.00 27.11
N ILE A 23 -1.31 -6.52 28.31
CA ILE A 23 -0.21 -7.49 28.49
C ILE A 23 -0.51 -8.81 27.77
N MET A 24 -1.74 -9.30 27.87
CA MET A 24 -2.18 -10.57 27.24
C MET A 24 -2.27 -10.48 25.70
N ASP A 25 -2.37 -9.28 25.12
CA ASP A 25 -2.35 -9.09 23.68
C ASP A 25 -0.98 -9.45 23.05
N ASN A 26 0.04 -9.63 23.85
CA ASN A 26 1.36 -10.20 23.52
C ASN A 26 2.04 -9.52 22.32
N ARG A 27 2.18 -8.21 22.41
CA ARG A 27 2.84 -7.36 21.40
C ARG A 27 4.34 -7.18 21.68
N GLN A 28 4.94 -6.32 20.85
CA GLN A 28 6.28 -5.81 21.10
C GLN A 28 6.33 -5.20 22.52
N PRO A 29 7.28 -5.61 23.39
CA PRO A 29 7.33 -5.18 24.79
C PRO A 29 7.26 -3.66 24.97
N ALA A 30 7.93 -2.89 24.11
CA ALA A 30 7.92 -1.43 24.15
C ALA A 30 6.52 -0.85 23.91
N LYS A 31 5.75 -1.38 22.94
CA LYS A 31 4.36 -0.95 22.68
C LYS A 31 3.44 -1.33 23.83
N THR A 32 3.60 -2.53 24.40
CA THR A 32 2.84 -3.00 25.58
C THR A 32 3.08 -2.09 26.78
N MET A 33 4.35 -1.79 27.09
CA MET A 33 4.71 -0.85 28.18
C MET A 33 4.13 0.55 27.96
N ALA A 34 4.26 1.09 26.72
CA ALA A 34 3.72 2.41 26.41
C ALA A 34 2.21 2.49 26.66
N TRP A 35 1.44 1.49 26.21
CA TRP A 35 0.00 1.44 26.46
C TRP A 35 -0.35 1.25 27.93
N ALA A 36 0.37 0.38 28.64
CA ALA A 36 0.18 0.19 30.06
C ALA A 36 0.41 1.49 30.86
N LEU A 37 1.46 2.26 30.51
CA LEU A 37 1.75 3.56 31.12
C LEU A 37 0.67 4.60 30.79
N VAL A 38 0.23 4.69 29.54
CA VAL A 38 -0.84 5.62 29.14
C VAL A 38 -2.13 5.31 29.88
N ILE A 39 -2.53 4.03 29.97
CA ILE A 39 -3.72 3.60 30.70
C ILE A 39 -3.57 3.86 32.21
N TYR A 40 -2.37 3.68 32.77
CA TYR A 40 -2.13 3.92 34.20
C TYR A 40 -2.21 5.41 34.58
N PHE A 41 -1.58 6.30 33.78
CA PHE A 41 -1.54 7.73 34.08
C PHE A 41 -2.76 8.52 33.62
N VAL A 42 -3.41 8.09 32.53
CA VAL A 42 -4.60 8.77 31.93
C VAL A 42 -5.68 7.73 31.61
N PRO A 43 -6.27 7.06 32.62
CA PRO A 43 -6.99 5.82 32.41
C PRO A 43 -8.17 5.91 31.46
N VAL A 44 -9.08 6.86 31.64
CA VAL A 44 -10.27 6.98 30.81
C VAL A 44 -9.91 7.25 29.34
N VAL A 45 -9.08 8.27 29.13
CA VAL A 45 -8.61 8.65 27.79
C VAL A 45 -7.69 7.55 27.23
N GLY A 46 -6.81 7.00 28.05
CA GLY A 46 -5.89 5.92 27.67
C GLY A 46 -6.62 4.64 27.24
N ILE A 47 -7.67 4.23 27.95
CA ILE A 47 -8.50 3.08 27.54
C ILE A 47 -9.20 3.36 26.21
N VAL A 48 -9.81 4.55 26.05
CA VAL A 48 -10.45 4.95 24.80
C VAL A 48 -9.42 4.92 23.66
N PHE A 49 -8.26 5.55 23.82
CA PHE A 49 -7.20 5.53 22.81
C PHE A 49 -6.70 4.12 22.53
N TYR A 50 -6.55 3.27 23.54
CA TYR A 50 -6.16 1.88 23.35
C TYR A 50 -7.20 1.11 22.53
N LEU A 51 -8.49 1.32 22.77
CA LEU A 51 -9.55 0.67 21.99
C LEU A 51 -9.53 1.08 20.51
N PHE A 52 -9.12 2.31 20.19
CA PHE A 52 -9.04 2.81 18.82
C PHE A 52 -7.71 2.50 18.12
N PHE A 53 -6.59 2.59 18.84
CA PHE A 53 -5.25 2.54 18.25
C PHE A 53 -4.42 1.38 18.79
N GLY A 54 -4.85 0.80 19.89
CA GLY A 54 -4.14 -0.20 20.65
C GLY A 54 -4.45 -1.65 20.28
N ILE A 55 -5.63 -2.03 19.85
CA ILE A 55 -6.03 -3.43 19.63
C ILE A 55 -5.35 -4.05 18.40
N ASN A 56 -4.84 -5.28 18.54
CA ASN A 56 -4.25 -6.04 17.46
C ASN A 56 -5.28 -6.94 16.76
N HIS A 57 -5.69 -6.57 15.57
CA HIS A 57 -6.65 -7.33 14.78
C HIS A 57 -6.01 -8.35 13.83
N ARG A 58 -4.69 -8.55 13.85
CA ARG A 58 -4.02 -9.58 13.04
C ARG A 58 -4.50 -11.02 13.34
N LYS A 59 -5.14 -11.20 14.48
CA LYS A 59 -5.77 -12.48 14.87
C LYS A 59 -7.20 -12.64 14.31
N GLU A 60 -7.80 -11.57 13.79
CA GLU A 60 -9.14 -11.59 13.22
C GLU A 60 -9.09 -11.95 11.73
N ARG A 61 -9.69 -13.05 11.34
CA ARG A 61 -9.85 -13.40 9.92
C ARG A 61 -11.15 -12.82 9.38
N TYR A 62 -11.07 -11.77 8.55
CA TYR A 62 -12.25 -11.16 7.93
C TYR A 62 -12.84 -11.98 6.77
N VAL A 63 -12.02 -12.80 6.12
CA VAL A 63 -12.45 -13.75 5.11
C VAL A 63 -12.28 -15.15 5.69
N GLY A 64 -13.36 -15.92 5.72
CA GLY A 64 -13.31 -17.31 6.21
C GLY A 64 -12.36 -18.14 5.37
N GLU A 65 -11.66 -19.10 6.00
CA GLU A 65 -10.66 -19.96 5.35
C GLU A 65 -11.24 -20.70 4.13
N ARG A 66 -12.48 -21.18 4.23
CA ARG A 66 -13.16 -21.87 3.13
C ARG A 66 -13.37 -20.95 1.90
N SER A 67 -13.79 -19.70 2.11
CA SER A 67 -14.00 -18.74 1.03
C SER A 67 -12.68 -18.28 0.43
N MET A 68 -11.66 -18.05 1.27
CA MET A 68 -10.32 -17.75 0.80
C MET A 68 -9.76 -18.87 -0.07
N ASN A 69 -9.92 -20.13 0.36
CA ASN A 69 -9.47 -21.30 -0.41
C ASN A 69 -10.20 -21.42 -1.75
N GLN A 70 -11.50 -21.09 -1.82
CA GLN A 70 -12.26 -21.10 -3.07
C GLN A 70 -11.78 -20.03 -4.05
N LEU A 71 -11.59 -18.78 -3.57
CA LEU A 71 -11.05 -17.68 -4.38
C LEU A 71 -9.61 -17.97 -4.85
N THR A 72 -8.83 -18.63 -4.00
CA THR A 72 -7.44 -18.97 -4.31
C THR A 72 -7.34 -20.18 -5.24
N LYS A 73 -8.27 -21.13 -5.13
CA LYS A 73 -8.27 -22.38 -5.92
C LYS A 73 -8.17 -22.09 -7.42
N ARG A 74 -8.88 -21.08 -7.93
CA ARG A 74 -8.82 -20.72 -9.35
C ARG A 74 -7.43 -20.21 -9.76
N SER A 75 -6.85 -19.28 -8.98
CA SER A 75 -5.47 -18.82 -9.19
C SER A 75 -4.46 -19.98 -9.13
N MET A 76 -4.68 -20.95 -8.23
CA MET A 76 -3.82 -22.14 -8.15
C MET A 76 -3.92 -23.01 -9.41
N LEU A 77 -5.13 -23.17 -9.99
CA LEU A 77 -5.31 -23.89 -11.23
C LEU A 77 -4.61 -23.19 -12.40
N GLU A 78 -4.78 -21.87 -12.52
CA GLU A 78 -4.08 -21.07 -13.56
C GLU A 78 -2.55 -21.14 -13.37
N PHE A 79 -2.07 -21.10 -12.13
CA PHE A 79 -0.64 -21.30 -11.84
C PHE A 79 -0.17 -22.71 -12.26
N ALA A 80 -0.96 -23.76 -11.95
CA ALA A 80 -0.62 -25.13 -12.31
C ALA A 80 -0.66 -25.39 -13.82
N GLU A 81 -1.44 -24.62 -14.57
CA GLU A 81 -1.52 -24.67 -16.04
C GLU A 81 -0.29 -24.00 -16.71
N GLN A 82 0.54 -23.25 -15.96
CA GLN A 82 1.76 -22.65 -16.51
C GLN A 82 2.75 -23.71 -16.96
N GLN A 83 3.00 -23.78 -18.25
CA GLN A 83 3.97 -24.71 -18.81
C GLN A 83 5.40 -24.16 -18.61
N ASN A 84 6.33 -25.05 -18.24
CA ASN A 84 7.76 -24.72 -18.15
C ASN A 84 8.10 -23.53 -17.24
N LEU A 85 7.36 -23.31 -16.15
CA LEU A 85 7.70 -22.30 -15.16
C LEU A 85 9.01 -22.70 -14.45
N ARG A 86 10.11 -22.00 -14.77
CA ARG A 86 11.37 -22.12 -14.07
C ARG A 86 11.55 -20.93 -13.13
N LEU A 87 11.55 -21.20 -11.84
CA LEU A 87 11.84 -20.15 -10.84
C LEU A 87 13.34 -19.86 -10.83
N PRO A 88 13.76 -18.57 -10.87
CA PRO A 88 15.17 -18.21 -10.75
C PRO A 88 15.72 -18.64 -9.39
N GLU A 89 16.68 -19.56 -9.33
CA GLU A 89 17.24 -20.09 -8.08
C GLU A 89 17.72 -18.98 -7.12
N LYS A 90 18.31 -17.92 -7.67
CA LYS A 90 18.75 -16.77 -6.88
C LYS A 90 17.61 -16.09 -6.11
N HIS A 91 16.42 -16.08 -6.66
CA HIS A 91 15.25 -15.39 -6.11
C HIS A 91 14.22 -16.33 -5.46
N LYS A 92 14.44 -17.64 -5.58
CA LYS A 92 13.56 -18.67 -5.04
C LYS A 92 13.22 -18.47 -3.56
N PRO A 93 14.16 -18.14 -2.64
CA PRO A 93 13.81 -17.93 -1.23
C PRO A 93 12.85 -16.75 -0.99
N LEU A 94 12.86 -15.70 -1.85
CA LEU A 94 11.90 -14.60 -1.76
C LEU A 94 10.55 -14.98 -2.36
N ILE A 95 10.56 -15.69 -3.49
CA ILE A 95 9.34 -16.19 -4.14
C ILE A 95 8.60 -17.16 -3.20
N ASP A 96 9.33 -18.11 -2.61
CA ASP A 96 8.77 -19.08 -1.66
C ASP A 96 8.22 -18.40 -0.39
N LEU A 97 8.88 -17.35 0.10
CA LEU A 97 8.39 -16.54 1.22
C LEU A 97 6.96 -16.04 0.95
N PHE A 98 6.72 -15.45 -0.21
CA PHE A 98 5.42 -14.90 -0.58
C PHE A 98 4.37 -16.00 -0.85
N ILE A 99 4.78 -17.14 -1.44
CA ILE A 99 3.88 -18.30 -1.61
C ILE A 99 3.43 -18.82 -0.25
N ASN A 100 4.37 -19.01 0.68
CA ASN A 100 4.10 -19.60 1.97
C ASN A 100 3.27 -18.71 2.91
N GLN A 101 3.36 -17.39 2.74
CA GLN A 101 2.64 -16.44 3.59
C GLN A 101 1.18 -16.23 3.15
N ASN A 102 0.96 -16.08 1.85
CA ASN A 102 -0.34 -15.58 1.39
C ASN A 102 -0.74 -16.18 0.01
N LEU A 103 -0.11 -17.28 -0.38
CA LEU A 103 -0.32 -17.91 -1.68
C LEU A 103 -0.22 -16.90 -2.85
N ALA A 104 0.71 -15.94 -2.74
CA ALA A 104 1.06 -15.07 -3.85
C ALA A 104 1.84 -15.89 -4.87
N LEU A 105 1.15 -16.39 -5.89
CA LEU A 105 1.74 -17.24 -6.90
C LEU A 105 2.47 -16.39 -7.95
N PRO A 106 3.67 -16.80 -8.42
CA PRO A 106 4.37 -16.12 -9.50
C PRO A 106 3.77 -16.53 -10.86
N PHE A 107 3.63 -15.55 -11.74
CA PHE A 107 3.18 -15.74 -13.13
C PHE A 107 4.21 -15.19 -14.10
N LYS A 108 4.53 -15.97 -15.12
CA LYS A 108 5.38 -15.55 -16.25
C LYS A 108 4.57 -14.91 -17.37
N ASP A 109 5.24 -14.55 -18.43
CA ASP A 109 4.65 -14.06 -19.67
C ASP A 109 3.88 -12.75 -19.46
N ASN A 110 4.60 -11.74 -18.93
CA ASN A 110 4.06 -10.42 -18.66
C ASN A 110 4.69 -9.35 -19.55
N LEU A 111 3.86 -8.45 -20.08
CA LEU A 111 4.30 -7.16 -20.59
C LEU A 111 3.91 -6.08 -19.55
N VAL A 112 4.80 -5.13 -19.38
CA VAL A 112 4.64 -4.09 -18.34
C VAL A 112 4.91 -2.73 -18.94
N ASP A 113 3.91 -1.86 -18.98
CA ASP A 113 4.07 -0.44 -19.29
C ASP A 113 4.16 0.33 -17.96
N ILE A 114 5.01 1.35 -17.91
CA ILE A 114 5.29 2.11 -16.68
C ILE A 114 4.89 3.56 -16.90
N CYS A 115 3.74 3.94 -16.37
CA CYS A 115 3.26 5.32 -16.38
C CYS A 115 3.90 6.09 -15.21
N THR A 116 4.57 7.18 -15.52
CA THR A 116 5.25 8.02 -14.52
C THR A 116 4.54 9.33 -14.23
N ASP A 117 3.47 9.61 -14.94
CA ASP A 117 2.60 10.76 -14.76
C ASP A 117 1.13 10.38 -14.93
N GLY A 118 0.25 11.19 -14.36
CA GLY A 118 -1.19 10.90 -14.34
C GLY A 118 -1.85 11.05 -15.70
N TYR A 119 -1.30 11.85 -16.62
CA TYR A 119 -1.86 12.01 -17.95
C TYR A 119 -1.72 10.73 -18.76
N GLN A 120 -0.53 10.14 -18.78
CA GLN A 120 -0.27 8.87 -19.43
C GLN A 120 -1.17 7.77 -18.84
N PHE A 121 -1.21 7.65 -17.49
CA PHE A 121 -2.06 6.65 -16.82
C PHE A 121 -3.53 6.76 -17.23
N ILE A 122 -4.10 7.97 -17.18
CA ILE A 122 -5.53 8.15 -17.47
C ILE A 122 -5.82 7.95 -18.97
N SER A 123 -4.91 8.37 -19.86
CA SER A 123 -5.06 8.15 -21.30
C SER A 123 -5.12 6.66 -21.63
N GLU A 124 -4.19 5.87 -21.10
CA GLU A 124 -4.16 4.41 -21.29
C GLU A 124 -5.38 3.73 -20.63
N LEU A 125 -5.76 4.16 -19.44
CA LEU A 125 -6.94 3.63 -18.74
C LEU A 125 -8.24 3.89 -19.53
N MET A 126 -8.43 5.09 -20.05
CA MET A 126 -9.62 5.43 -20.85
C MET A 126 -9.69 4.62 -22.16
N GLU A 127 -8.54 4.39 -22.79
CA GLU A 127 -8.46 3.54 -23.97
C GLU A 127 -8.85 2.09 -23.64
N ASP A 128 -8.31 1.54 -22.54
CA ASP A 128 -8.61 0.16 -22.14
C ASP A 128 -10.06 0.00 -21.66
N ILE A 129 -10.62 0.99 -20.93
CA ILE A 129 -12.05 1.03 -20.57
C ILE A 129 -12.90 0.98 -21.85
N GLY A 130 -12.56 1.81 -22.86
CA GLY A 130 -13.28 1.85 -24.14
C GLY A 130 -13.26 0.54 -24.92
N LYS A 131 -12.27 -0.32 -24.69
CA LYS A 131 -12.12 -1.65 -25.34
C LYS A 131 -12.73 -2.80 -24.53
N ALA A 132 -13.16 -2.57 -23.29
CA ALA A 132 -13.71 -3.60 -22.40
C ALA A 132 -14.95 -4.27 -23.00
N LYS A 133 -15.03 -5.61 -22.89
CA LYS A 133 -16.11 -6.42 -23.46
C LYS A 133 -16.84 -7.31 -22.46
N ASP A 134 -16.18 -7.70 -21.38
CA ASP A 134 -16.73 -8.64 -20.40
C ASP A 134 -16.92 -7.96 -19.03
N HIS A 135 -15.82 -7.50 -18.42
CA HIS A 135 -15.90 -6.91 -17.09
C HIS A 135 -14.82 -5.86 -16.80
N ILE A 136 -15.15 -4.91 -15.92
CA ILE A 136 -14.23 -3.93 -15.35
C ILE A 136 -14.33 -4.00 -13.83
N HIS A 137 -13.22 -4.30 -13.16
CA HIS A 137 -13.12 -4.35 -11.71
C HIS A 137 -12.15 -3.27 -11.21
N ILE A 138 -12.62 -2.39 -10.34
CA ILE A 138 -11.84 -1.25 -9.82
C ILE A 138 -11.83 -1.29 -8.29
N GLY A 139 -10.65 -1.45 -7.69
CA GLY A 139 -10.37 -1.20 -6.28
C GLY A 139 -9.55 0.07 -6.15
N MET A 140 -10.09 1.13 -5.54
CA MET A 140 -9.44 2.44 -5.50
C MET A 140 -9.54 3.08 -4.11
N TYR A 141 -8.40 3.60 -3.62
CA TYR A 141 -8.41 4.34 -2.35
C TYR A 141 -9.15 5.68 -2.48
N ILE A 142 -8.82 6.47 -3.52
CA ILE A 142 -9.52 7.72 -3.82
C ILE A 142 -10.07 7.66 -5.24
N PHE A 143 -11.38 7.78 -5.36
CA PHE A 143 -12.09 8.05 -6.60
C PHE A 143 -12.80 9.40 -6.40
N ALA A 144 -12.20 10.47 -6.91
CA ALA A 144 -12.62 11.83 -6.60
C ALA A 144 -13.83 12.27 -7.45
N GLU A 145 -14.67 13.13 -6.88
CA GLU A 145 -15.73 13.83 -7.60
C GLU A 145 -15.15 15.14 -8.17
N ASP A 146 -14.22 14.99 -9.11
CA ASP A 146 -13.61 16.09 -9.85
C ASP A 146 -13.80 15.84 -11.36
N PRO A 147 -13.37 16.77 -12.25
CA PRO A 147 -13.54 16.59 -13.68
C PRO A 147 -12.97 15.26 -14.21
N LEU A 148 -11.83 14.83 -13.70
CA LEU A 148 -11.20 13.57 -14.11
C LEU A 148 -11.99 12.34 -13.60
N GLY A 149 -12.36 12.32 -12.34
CA GLY A 149 -13.17 11.24 -11.78
C GLY A 149 -14.54 11.15 -12.44
N THR A 150 -15.13 12.29 -12.80
CA THR A 150 -16.39 12.35 -13.56
C THR A 150 -16.22 11.75 -14.95
N LEU A 151 -15.14 12.10 -15.66
CA LEU A 151 -14.83 11.51 -16.97
C LEU A 151 -14.71 9.99 -16.93
N VAL A 152 -13.98 9.46 -15.95
CA VAL A 152 -13.83 8.01 -15.78
C VAL A 152 -15.17 7.37 -15.40
N ALA A 153 -15.96 8.00 -14.50
CA ALA A 153 -17.27 7.50 -14.11
C ALA A 153 -18.23 7.41 -15.30
N ASP A 154 -18.25 8.43 -16.17
CA ASP A 154 -19.06 8.44 -17.40
C ASP A 154 -18.68 7.32 -18.34
N ALA A 155 -17.38 7.09 -18.58
CA ALA A 155 -16.90 6.00 -19.39
C ALA A 155 -17.30 4.61 -18.84
N LEU A 156 -17.28 4.45 -17.51
CA LEU A 156 -17.75 3.21 -16.87
C LEU A 156 -19.26 3.00 -17.03
N ILE A 157 -20.04 4.08 -16.94
CA ILE A 157 -21.49 4.06 -17.17
C ILE A 157 -21.79 3.66 -18.63
N ASP A 158 -21.09 4.24 -19.61
CA ASP A 158 -21.24 3.92 -21.00
C ASP A 158 -20.94 2.42 -21.27
N ARG A 159 -19.85 1.89 -20.71
CA ARG A 159 -19.55 0.45 -20.82
C ARG A 159 -20.62 -0.42 -20.15
N ARG A 160 -21.16 0.02 -19.01
CA ARG A 160 -22.26 -0.69 -18.34
C ARG A 160 -23.52 -0.75 -19.20
N HIS A 161 -23.87 0.34 -19.89
CA HIS A 161 -24.99 0.38 -20.81
C HIS A 161 -24.79 -0.54 -22.04
N GLU A 162 -23.53 -0.79 -22.44
CA GLU A 162 -23.20 -1.76 -23.50
C GLU A 162 -23.12 -3.21 -22.99
N GLY A 163 -23.47 -3.46 -21.73
CA GLY A 163 -23.57 -4.80 -21.16
C GLY A 163 -22.33 -5.31 -20.42
N VAL A 164 -21.26 -4.49 -20.32
CA VAL A 164 -20.05 -4.84 -19.54
C VAL A 164 -20.39 -4.87 -18.04
N GLU A 165 -19.92 -5.89 -17.32
CA GLU A 165 -20.03 -5.94 -15.86
C GLU A 165 -19.05 -4.95 -15.23
N VAL A 166 -19.53 -4.00 -14.43
CA VAL A 166 -18.65 -3.03 -13.76
C VAL A 166 -18.81 -3.13 -12.25
N ARG A 167 -17.71 -3.34 -11.54
CA ARG A 167 -17.64 -3.38 -10.07
C ARG A 167 -16.59 -2.41 -9.55
N LEU A 168 -17.00 -1.58 -8.62
CA LEU A 168 -16.16 -0.58 -7.96
C LEU A 168 -16.15 -0.78 -6.46
N VAL A 169 -14.97 -0.93 -5.88
CA VAL A 169 -14.70 -0.85 -4.44
C VAL A 169 -13.90 0.41 -4.17
N TYR A 170 -14.42 1.31 -3.35
CA TYR A 170 -13.71 2.51 -2.93
C TYR A 170 -13.54 2.54 -1.40
N ASP A 171 -12.47 3.19 -0.92
CA ASP A 171 -12.29 3.36 0.53
C ASP A 171 -13.17 4.51 1.05
N ASP A 172 -13.92 4.25 2.12
CA ASP A 172 -14.91 5.21 2.67
C ASP A 172 -14.25 6.51 3.15
N VAL A 173 -13.09 6.41 3.83
CA VAL A 173 -12.36 7.57 4.33
C VAL A 173 -11.59 8.25 3.19
N GLY A 174 -11.00 7.48 2.28
CA GLY A 174 -10.32 8.03 1.09
C GLY A 174 -11.25 8.86 0.21
N CYS A 175 -12.54 8.54 0.20
CA CYS A 175 -13.56 9.22 -0.57
C CYS A 175 -14.51 10.09 0.29
N TRP A 176 -14.10 10.49 1.50
CA TRP A 176 -14.96 11.25 2.43
C TRP A 176 -15.51 12.56 1.86
N ASN A 177 -14.74 13.21 0.99
CA ASN A 177 -15.17 14.46 0.35
C ASN A 177 -15.98 14.25 -0.94
N VAL A 178 -16.30 13.00 -1.31
CA VAL A 178 -17.09 12.67 -2.48
C VAL A 178 -18.56 12.61 -2.09
N SER A 179 -19.43 13.25 -2.87
CA SER A 179 -20.85 13.24 -2.56
C SER A 179 -21.47 11.84 -2.71
N HIS A 180 -22.43 11.52 -1.86
CA HIS A 180 -23.18 10.27 -1.99
C HIS A 180 -23.85 10.15 -3.37
N ARG A 181 -24.31 11.29 -3.93
CA ARG A 181 -24.96 11.37 -5.24
C ARG A 181 -24.06 10.92 -6.39
N PHE A 182 -22.73 11.19 -6.29
CA PHE A 182 -21.77 10.76 -7.29
C PHE A 182 -21.75 9.24 -7.47
N PHE A 183 -21.70 8.50 -6.37
CA PHE A 183 -21.74 7.03 -6.40
C PHE A 183 -23.13 6.47 -6.70
N GLU A 184 -24.20 7.17 -6.28
CA GLU A 184 -25.57 6.76 -6.60
C GLU A 184 -25.84 6.81 -8.11
N ARG A 185 -25.37 7.84 -8.82
CA ARG A 185 -25.48 7.91 -10.27
C ARG A 185 -24.89 6.67 -10.97
N MET A 186 -23.76 6.16 -10.48
CA MET A 186 -23.17 4.92 -11.00
C MET A 186 -24.05 3.70 -10.67
N ARG A 187 -24.61 3.63 -9.46
CA ARG A 187 -25.51 2.54 -9.05
C ARG A 187 -26.80 2.53 -9.87
N GLU A 188 -27.40 3.69 -10.11
CA GLU A 188 -28.57 3.86 -10.96
C GLU A 188 -28.33 3.40 -12.40
N ALA A 189 -27.10 3.57 -12.92
CA ALA A 189 -26.68 3.03 -14.21
C ALA A 189 -26.39 1.49 -14.18
N GLY A 190 -26.53 0.86 -13.01
CA GLY A 190 -26.35 -0.60 -12.85
C GLY A 190 -24.92 -1.03 -12.53
N ILE A 191 -24.01 -0.10 -12.16
CA ILE A 191 -22.68 -0.44 -11.67
C ILE A 191 -22.78 -0.92 -10.21
N GLU A 192 -22.12 -2.02 -9.88
CA GLU A 192 -22.04 -2.51 -8.52
C GLU A 192 -20.96 -1.73 -7.73
N VAL A 193 -21.38 -0.79 -6.91
CA VAL A 193 -20.49 0.09 -6.13
C VAL A 193 -20.58 -0.22 -4.64
N ARG A 194 -19.44 -0.51 -4.01
CA ARG A 194 -19.34 -0.82 -2.57
C ARG A 194 -18.27 0.05 -1.90
N SER A 195 -18.56 0.52 -0.68
CA SER A 195 -17.57 1.18 0.17
C SER A 195 -16.80 0.16 1.02
N PHE A 196 -15.49 0.31 1.12
CA PHE A 196 -14.66 -0.50 1.98
C PHE A 196 -14.62 0.09 3.40
N MET A 197 -14.97 -0.69 4.41
CA MET A 197 -15.00 -0.31 5.82
C MET A 197 -15.71 1.04 6.07
N PRO A 198 -17.02 1.12 5.83
CA PRO A 198 -17.79 2.35 6.02
C PRO A 198 -17.72 2.83 7.48
N VAL A 199 -17.45 4.11 7.66
CA VAL A 199 -17.40 4.77 8.97
C VAL A 199 -18.74 5.40 9.25
N ARG A 200 -19.50 4.81 10.18
CA ARG A 200 -20.85 5.30 10.56
C ARG A 200 -20.86 5.72 12.03
N PHE A 201 -21.31 6.94 12.29
CA PHE A 201 -21.60 7.38 13.65
C PHE A 201 -22.93 6.76 14.13
N PRO A 202 -23.08 6.28 15.38
CA PRO A 202 -22.09 6.29 16.49
C PRO A 202 -21.19 5.05 16.55
N SER A 203 -21.21 4.17 15.55
CA SER A 203 -20.47 2.90 15.54
C SER A 203 -18.98 3.09 15.24
N PHE A 204 -18.34 4.09 15.86
CA PHE A 204 -16.89 4.25 15.80
C PHE A 204 -16.22 2.99 16.39
N THR A 205 -15.48 2.27 15.54
CA THR A 205 -14.71 1.09 15.93
C THR A 205 -13.24 1.35 15.66
N SER A 206 -12.37 0.58 16.32
CA SER A 206 -10.92 0.55 16.04
C SER A 206 -10.58 0.33 14.55
N LYS A 207 -11.55 -0.19 13.77
CA LYS A 207 -11.45 -0.43 12.33
C LYS A 207 -11.38 0.86 11.48
N VAL A 208 -11.63 2.04 12.06
CA VAL A 208 -11.43 3.35 11.39
C VAL A 208 -10.00 3.52 10.89
N ASN A 209 -9.02 2.94 11.58
CA ASN A 209 -7.62 3.02 11.19
C ASN A 209 -7.25 2.11 10.00
N TYR A 210 -8.06 1.11 9.69
CA TYR A 210 -7.77 0.14 8.63
C TYR A 210 -8.40 0.59 7.33
N ARG A 211 -7.57 0.96 6.36
CA ARG A 211 -8.01 1.50 5.08
C ARG A 211 -7.57 0.59 3.95
N ASN A 212 -8.39 0.50 2.90
CA ASN A 212 -7.98 -0.14 1.66
C ASN A 212 -7.20 0.85 0.81
N HIS A 213 -5.86 0.79 0.92
CA HIS A 213 -4.98 1.69 0.19
C HIS A 213 -4.54 1.11 -1.17
N ARG A 214 -5.05 -0.04 -1.58
CA ARG A 214 -4.80 -0.65 -2.88
C ARG A 214 -5.37 0.20 -4.01
N LYS A 215 -4.67 0.23 -5.13
CA LYS A 215 -5.12 0.79 -6.40
C LYS A 215 -4.94 -0.33 -7.42
N ILE A 216 -6.02 -1.03 -7.71
CA ILE A 216 -6.05 -2.17 -8.61
C ILE A 216 -7.20 -1.98 -9.57
N ILE A 217 -6.91 -2.05 -10.88
CA ILE A 217 -7.94 -2.08 -11.92
C ILE A 217 -7.68 -3.33 -12.76
N VAL A 218 -8.74 -4.06 -13.08
CA VAL A 218 -8.67 -5.22 -13.98
C VAL A 218 -9.76 -5.09 -15.03
N ILE A 219 -9.37 -5.23 -16.29
CA ILE A 219 -10.26 -5.14 -17.44
C ILE A 219 -10.20 -6.45 -18.20
N ASP A 220 -11.35 -7.11 -18.35
CA ASP A 220 -11.56 -8.39 -19.04
C ASP A 220 -10.63 -9.52 -18.57
N GLY A 221 -10.01 -9.40 -17.37
CA GLY A 221 -8.98 -10.32 -16.88
C GLY A 221 -7.70 -10.34 -17.73
N LYS A 222 -7.54 -9.42 -18.69
CA LYS A 222 -6.43 -9.34 -19.64
C LYS A 222 -5.50 -8.17 -19.41
N VAL A 223 -6.02 -7.05 -18.93
CA VAL A 223 -5.26 -5.84 -18.59
C VAL A 223 -5.43 -5.56 -17.12
N GLY A 224 -4.35 -5.26 -16.44
CA GLY A 224 -4.36 -4.91 -15.03
C GLY A 224 -3.53 -3.67 -14.73
N TYR A 225 -3.99 -2.83 -13.82
CA TYR A 225 -3.25 -1.68 -13.31
C TYR A 225 -2.98 -1.84 -11.83
N ILE A 226 -1.77 -1.48 -11.41
CA ILE A 226 -1.36 -1.44 -10.00
C ILE A 226 -0.29 -0.36 -9.79
N GLY A 227 -0.39 0.41 -8.71
CA GLY A 227 0.59 1.46 -8.43
C GLY A 227 0.18 2.41 -7.33
N GLY A 228 0.73 3.63 -7.38
CA GLY A 228 0.47 4.68 -6.39
C GLY A 228 -0.68 5.62 -6.76
N MET A 229 -1.03 5.75 -8.05
CA MET A 229 -1.97 6.76 -8.54
C MET A 229 -3.42 6.42 -8.21
N ASN A 230 -4.18 7.43 -7.78
CA ASN A 230 -5.63 7.35 -7.63
C ASN A 230 -6.33 7.97 -8.85
N ILE A 231 -7.64 7.83 -8.93
CA ILE A 231 -8.48 8.51 -9.91
C ILE A 231 -8.86 9.88 -9.33
N ALA A 232 -8.01 10.87 -9.55
CA ALA A 232 -8.20 12.25 -9.10
C ALA A 232 -7.38 13.22 -9.94
N GLU A 233 -7.93 14.41 -10.21
CA GLU A 233 -7.35 15.43 -11.10
C GLU A 233 -5.95 15.88 -10.67
N ARG A 234 -5.64 15.85 -9.37
CA ARG A 234 -4.31 16.22 -8.84
C ARG A 234 -3.15 15.39 -9.38
N TYR A 235 -3.40 14.14 -9.82
CA TYR A 235 -2.37 13.31 -10.46
C TYR A 235 -2.01 13.78 -11.87
N VAL A 236 -2.90 14.53 -12.51
CA VAL A 236 -2.70 15.11 -13.86
C VAL A 236 -2.24 16.55 -13.78
N LYS A 237 -2.97 17.39 -13.01
CA LYS A 237 -2.71 18.84 -12.93
C LYS A 237 -1.77 19.25 -11.79
N GLY A 238 -1.52 18.35 -10.83
CA GLY A 238 -0.85 18.71 -9.59
C GLY A 238 -1.78 19.38 -8.57
N THR A 239 -1.18 19.98 -7.55
CA THR A 239 -1.88 20.72 -6.50
C THR A 239 -1.21 22.07 -6.30
N GLY A 240 -1.89 23.15 -6.58
CA GLY A 240 -1.29 24.50 -6.64
C GLY A 240 -0.17 24.53 -7.69
N ASP A 241 1.02 24.98 -7.29
CA ASP A 241 2.21 25.05 -8.17
C ASP A 241 3.04 23.77 -8.21
N GLN A 242 2.57 22.67 -7.56
CA GLN A 242 3.32 21.43 -7.46
C GLN A 242 2.74 20.37 -8.41
N SER A 243 3.54 19.91 -9.35
CA SER A 243 3.26 18.71 -10.14
C SER A 243 3.30 17.46 -9.24
N TRP A 244 2.54 16.43 -9.61
CA TRP A 244 2.58 15.14 -8.93
C TRP A 244 3.33 14.12 -9.77
N ARG A 245 4.37 13.52 -9.18
CA ARG A 245 5.15 12.43 -9.75
C ARG A 245 4.81 11.15 -9.01
N ASP A 246 4.10 10.23 -9.66
CA ASP A 246 3.78 8.91 -9.09
C ASP A 246 4.00 7.82 -10.16
N THR A 247 3.91 6.56 -9.77
CA THR A 247 4.10 5.43 -10.68
C THR A 247 2.87 4.52 -10.68
N MET A 248 2.36 4.24 -11.90
CA MET A 248 1.34 3.23 -12.14
C MET A 248 1.86 2.25 -13.19
N LEU A 249 1.67 0.97 -12.95
CA LEU A 249 2.02 -0.09 -13.88
C LEU A 249 0.77 -0.56 -14.59
N ARG A 250 0.82 -0.66 -15.91
CA ARG A 250 -0.13 -1.38 -16.74
C ARG A 250 0.50 -2.73 -17.11
N ILE A 251 -0.18 -3.80 -16.78
CA ILE A 251 0.30 -5.18 -16.93
C ILE A 251 -0.66 -5.92 -17.84
N THR A 252 -0.12 -6.66 -18.80
CA THR A 252 -0.84 -7.66 -19.58
C THR A 252 -0.13 -9.00 -19.44
N GLY A 253 -0.88 -10.11 -19.46
CA GLY A 253 -0.31 -11.45 -19.28
C GLY A 253 -0.71 -12.11 -17.95
N GLY A 254 0.06 -13.11 -17.53
CA GLY A 254 -0.27 -13.97 -16.39
C GLY A 254 -0.44 -13.25 -15.04
N GLY A 255 0.31 -12.17 -14.81
CA GLY A 255 0.23 -11.37 -13.59
C GLY A 255 -1.13 -10.71 -13.35
N VAL A 256 -1.93 -10.52 -14.40
CA VAL A 256 -3.29 -9.98 -14.28
C VAL A 256 -4.19 -10.91 -13.46
N HIS A 257 -3.99 -12.21 -13.52
CA HIS A 257 -4.74 -13.18 -12.72
C HIS A 257 -4.51 -12.99 -11.21
N ALA A 258 -3.31 -12.59 -10.82
CA ALA A 258 -3.02 -12.29 -9.42
C ALA A 258 -3.69 -10.97 -8.97
N LEU A 259 -3.74 -9.95 -9.84
CA LEU A 259 -4.48 -8.71 -9.58
C LEU A 259 -5.99 -8.97 -9.49
N GLN A 260 -6.51 -9.78 -10.40
CA GLN A 260 -7.92 -10.21 -10.39
C GLN A 260 -8.27 -10.91 -9.07
N ARG A 261 -7.43 -11.84 -8.61
CA ARG A 261 -7.62 -12.49 -7.31
C ARG A 261 -7.63 -11.49 -6.16
N ALA A 262 -6.69 -10.54 -6.16
CA ALA A 262 -6.61 -9.52 -5.12
C ALA A 262 -7.90 -8.68 -5.04
N PHE A 263 -8.42 -8.24 -6.20
CA PHE A 263 -9.71 -7.54 -6.26
C PHE A 263 -10.87 -8.41 -5.78
N LEU A 264 -10.97 -9.67 -6.21
CA LEU A 264 -12.07 -10.56 -5.84
C LEU A 264 -12.10 -10.90 -4.34
N VAL A 265 -10.93 -10.93 -3.68
CA VAL A 265 -10.84 -11.05 -2.22
C VAL A 265 -11.41 -9.79 -1.54
N ASP A 266 -11.06 -8.60 -2.03
CA ASP A 266 -11.60 -7.34 -1.51
C ASP A 266 -13.11 -7.22 -1.79
N TRP A 267 -13.56 -7.64 -2.97
CA TRP A 267 -14.99 -7.70 -3.31
C TRP A 267 -15.75 -8.60 -2.35
N TYR A 268 -15.29 -9.84 -2.15
CA TYR A 268 -15.90 -10.75 -1.19
C TYR A 268 -15.95 -10.19 0.22
N PHE A 269 -14.92 -9.42 0.61
CA PHE A 269 -14.90 -8.77 1.92
C PHE A 269 -16.08 -7.80 2.09
N VAL A 270 -16.39 -6.99 1.08
CA VAL A 270 -17.42 -5.93 1.16
C VAL A 270 -18.81 -6.39 0.79
N ASP A 271 -18.96 -7.32 -0.16
CA ASP A 271 -20.25 -7.73 -0.73
C ASP A 271 -20.72 -9.13 -0.27
N ARG A 272 -19.77 -9.98 0.20
CA ARG A 272 -20.00 -11.38 0.56
C ARG A 272 -20.38 -12.30 -0.61
N THR A 273 -20.39 -11.81 -1.83
CA THR A 273 -20.62 -12.61 -3.03
C THR A 273 -19.32 -13.23 -3.50
N LEU A 274 -19.30 -14.57 -3.61
CA LEU A 274 -18.14 -15.32 -4.08
C LEU A 274 -18.11 -15.33 -5.61
N LEU A 275 -17.24 -14.53 -6.22
CA LEU A 275 -17.01 -14.47 -7.65
C LEU A 275 -15.84 -15.38 -8.02
N SER A 276 -16.10 -16.55 -8.59
CA SER A 276 -15.08 -17.55 -8.94
C SER A 276 -15.21 -18.07 -10.38
N ASP A 277 -15.95 -17.35 -11.22
CA ASP A 277 -16.17 -17.74 -12.62
C ASP A 277 -14.86 -17.72 -13.41
N ARG A 278 -14.74 -18.67 -14.36
CA ARG A 278 -13.60 -18.79 -15.27
C ARG A 278 -13.43 -17.56 -16.17
N LYS A 279 -14.50 -16.85 -16.50
CA LYS A 279 -14.45 -15.65 -17.33
C LYS A 279 -13.52 -14.56 -16.78
N TYR A 280 -13.34 -14.50 -15.46
CA TYR A 280 -12.42 -13.55 -14.82
C TYR A 280 -10.95 -13.91 -14.98
N TYR A 281 -10.64 -15.11 -15.52
CA TYR A 281 -9.31 -15.65 -15.72
C TYR A 281 -9.16 -16.21 -17.15
N PRO A 282 -9.28 -15.36 -18.18
CA PRO A 282 -9.11 -15.80 -19.56
C PRO A 282 -7.67 -16.25 -19.79
N LYS A 283 -7.46 -17.11 -20.80
CA LYS A 283 -6.12 -17.48 -21.21
C LYS A 283 -5.39 -16.28 -21.82
N CYS A 284 -4.12 -16.14 -21.50
CA CYS A 284 -3.21 -15.10 -22.00
C CYS A 284 -2.16 -15.75 -22.89
N ASP A 285 -2.58 -16.31 -24.02
CA ASP A 285 -1.70 -17.11 -24.92
C ASP A 285 -0.88 -16.24 -25.90
N ASP A 286 -1.17 -14.94 -25.99
CA ASP A 286 -0.56 -14.03 -26.96
C ASP A 286 0.83 -13.50 -26.54
N ILE A 287 1.23 -13.74 -25.29
CA ILE A 287 2.48 -13.23 -24.71
C ILE A 287 3.34 -14.42 -24.32
N THR A 288 4.55 -14.49 -24.90
CA THR A 288 5.54 -15.52 -24.56
C THR A 288 6.86 -14.85 -24.21
N ASN A 289 7.13 -14.71 -22.91
CA ASN A 289 8.39 -14.22 -22.40
C ASN A 289 8.66 -14.81 -21.00
N ASN A 290 9.80 -14.51 -20.43
CA ASN A 290 10.18 -14.99 -19.09
C ASN A 290 9.99 -13.93 -17.99
N CYS A 291 9.30 -12.82 -18.28
CA CYS A 291 9.04 -11.78 -17.28
C CYS A 291 8.15 -12.33 -16.15
N LEU A 292 8.77 -12.60 -15.02
CA LEU A 292 8.13 -13.20 -13.85
C LEU A 292 7.63 -12.11 -12.91
N ALA A 293 6.33 -12.12 -12.65
CA ALA A 293 5.65 -11.19 -11.75
C ALA A 293 4.96 -11.94 -10.60
N GLN A 294 5.00 -11.37 -9.40
CA GLN A 294 4.34 -11.90 -8.22
C GLN A 294 3.62 -10.76 -7.49
N VAL A 295 2.28 -10.79 -7.48
CA VAL A 295 1.47 -9.79 -6.76
C VAL A 295 1.32 -10.22 -5.31
N VAL A 296 1.80 -9.39 -4.41
CA VAL A 296 1.75 -9.62 -2.97
C VAL A 296 0.83 -8.61 -2.33
N THR A 297 -0.13 -9.10 -1.56
CA THR A 297 -1.03 -8.26 -0.77
C THR A 297 -0.65 -8.38 0.70
N SER A 298 -0.79 -7.29 1.44
CA SER A 298 -0.70 -7.28 2.90
C SER A 298 -1.89 -6.57 3.53
N GLY A 299 -2.09 -6.76 4.81
CA GLY A 299 -3.17 -6.10 5.51
C GLY A 299 -3.11 -6.29 7.03
N PRO A 300 -3.93 -5.55 7.79
CA PRO A 300 -3.95 -5.63 9.25
C PRO A 300 -4.47 -6.97 9.78
N THR A 301 -5.03 -7.80 8.92
CA THR A 301 -5.68 -9.08 9.24
C THR A 301 -4.90 -10.28 8.75
N THR A 302 -3.78 -10.05 8.07
CA THR A 302 -2.86 -11.12 7.69
C THR A 302 -1.94 -11.47 8.86
N PRO A 303 -1.56 -12.75 9.04
CA PRO A 303 -0.70 -13.17 10.15
C PRO A 303 0.66 -12.47 10.16
N TYR A 304 1.15 -12.12 8.98
CA TYR A 304 2.48 -11.56 8.76
C TYR A 304 2.39 -10.25 7.97
N PRO A 305 3.34 -9.32 8.11
CA PRO A 305 3.47 -8.14 7.26
C PRO A 305 4.24 -8.50 5.97
N GLU A 306 3.55 -9.15 5.02
CA GLU A 306 4.14 -9.84 3.87
C GLU A 306 5.03 -8.93 3.02
N ILE A 307 4.50 -7.76 2.63
CA ILE A 307 5.24 -6.79 1.80
C ILE A 307 6.47 -6.28 2.55
N MET A 308 6.34 -5.97 3.85
CA MET A 308 7.47 -5.54 4.67
C MET A 308 8.57 -6.58 4.73
N GLN A 309 8.22 -7.86 4.95
CA GLN A 309 9.20 -8.94 4.98
C GLN A 309 9.90 -9.12 3.63
N GLY A 310 9.16 -8.91 2.52
CA GLY A 310 9.73 -8.84 1.18
C GLY A 310 10.76 -7.72 1.04
N TYR A 311 10.43 -6.52 1.49
CA TYR A 311 11.37 -5.39 1.51
C TYR A 311 12.62 -5.70 2.31
N VAL A 312 12.47 -6.17 3.54
CA VAL A 312 13.61 -6.56 4.40
C VAL A 312 14.49 -7.60 3.72
N ARG A 313 13.87 -8.62 3.09
CA ARG A 313 14.62 -9.68 2.39
C ARG A 313 15.41 -9.16 1.19
N ILE A 314 14.81 -8.25 0.41
CA ILE A 314 15.49 -7.62 -0.74
C ILE A 314 16.63 -6.73 -0.27
N ILE A 315 16.38 -5.86 0.73
CA ILE A 315 17.37 -4.91 1.25
C ILE A 315 18.61 -5.65 1.79
N LEU A 316 18.40 -6.68 2.62
CA LEU A 316 19.49 -7.49 3.17
C LEU A 316 20.18 -8.39 2.12
N GLY A 317 19.51 -8.66 1.00
CA GLY A 317 20.05 -9.43 -0.11
C GLY A 317 20.81 -8.60 -1.15
N ALA A 318 20.71 -7.27 -1.09
CA ALA A 318 21.37 -6.36 -2.02
C ALA A 318 22.91 -6.48 -1.95
N LYS A 319 23.55 -6.44 -3.11
CA LYS A 319 25.03 -6.60 -3.22
C LYS A 319 25.72 -5.39 -3.82
N ARG A 320 25.08 -4.69 -4.77
CA ARG A 320 25.65 -3.55 -5.50
C ARG A 320 24.94 -2.27 -5.15
N TYR A 321 23.61 -2.23 -5.35
CA TYR A 321 22.83 -1.04 -5.12
C TYR A 321 21.38 -1.36 -4.74
N LEU A 322 20.77 -0.42 -4.04
CA LEU A 322 19.37 -0.41 -3.67
C LEU A 322 18.81 1.00 -3.81
N TYR A 323 17.84 1.21 -4.69
CA TYR A 323 17.24 2.50 -4.98
C TYR A 323 15.76 2.47 -4.60
N LEU A 324 15.32 3.46 -3.83
CA LEU A 324 13.99 3.56 -3.24
C LEU A 324 13.35 4.92 -3.49
N GLU A 325 12.08 4.93 -3.84
CA GLU A 325 11.24 6.13 -3.83
C GLU A 325 10.05 5.91 -2.89
N THR A 326 9.77 6.92 -2.06
CA THR A 326 8.61 6.90 -1.18
C THR A 326 8.19 8.32 -0.81
N PRO A 327 6.87 8.63 -0.79
CA PRO A 327 6.40 9.94 -0.35
C PRO A 327 6.59 10.15 1.15
N TYR A 328 6.48 9.05 1.94
CA TYR A 328 6.57 9.08 3.39
C TYR A 328 7.64 8.10 3.85
N PHE A 329 8.63 8.61 4.57
CA PHE A 329 9.71 7.80 5.12
C PHE A 329 9.59 7.72 6.64
N LEU A 330 8.76 6.82 7.11
CA LEU A 330 8.49 6.53 8.53
C LEU A 330 8.66 5.02 8.79
N PRO A 331 9.83 4.44 8.46
CA PRO A 331 10.03 3.00 8.50
C PRO A 331 9.91 2.46 9.92
N ASN A 332 9.40 1.25 10.04
CA ASN A 332 9.51 0.48 11.27
C ASN A 332 10.93 -0.09 11.46
N ASP A 333 11.23 -0.55 12.66
CA ASP A 333 12.58 -0.97 13.07
C ASP A 333 13.21 -2.01 12.13
N PRO A 334 12.51 -3.09 11.66
CA PRO A 334 13.11 -4.06 10.75
C PRO A 334 13.61 -3.45 9.44
N VAL A 335 12.82 -2.55 8.83
CA VAL A 335 13.20 -1.91 7.57
C VAL A 335 14.32 -0.90 7.79
N LEU A 336 14.25 -0.11 8.87
CA LEU A 336 15.29 0.83 9.25
C LEU A 336 16.63 0.13 9.52
N PHE A 337 16.59 -0.98 10.25
CA PHE A 337 17.75 -1.82 10.52
C PHE A 337 18.36 -2.37 9.22
N ALA A 338 17.52 -2.93 8.33
CA ALA A 338 17.95 -3.50 7.07
C ALA A 338 18.65 -2.47 6.17
N LEU A 339 18.08 -1.25 6.03
CA LEU A 339 18.65 -0.16 5.24
C LEU A 339 20.04 0.26 5.77
N LYS A 340 20.16 0.43 7.09
CA LYS A 340 21.44 0.77 7.72
C LYS A 340 22.47 -0.34 7.52
N THR A 341 22.06 -1.60 7.70
CA THR A 341 22.95 -2.76 7.52
C THR A 341 23.46 -2.85 6.09
N ALA A 342 22.59 -2.66 5.09
CA ALA A 342 23.00 -2.69 3.68
C ALA A 342 23.99 -1.57 3.36
N ALA A 343 23.71 -0.34 3.79
CA ALA A 343 24.60 0.80 3.54
C ALA A 343 25.97 0.65 4.24
N LEU A 344 25.99 0.26 5.52
CA LEU A 344 27.22 -0.03 6.26
C LEU A 344 27.99 -1.21 5.67
N GLY A 345 27.30 -2.16 5.01
CA GLY A 345 27.88 -3.27 4.27
C GLY A 345 28.45 -2.88 2.89
N GLY A 346 28.40 -1.60 2.50
CA GLY A 346 28.98 -1.09 1.26
C GLY A 346 28.04 -1.09 0.05
N VAL A 347 26.75 -1.38 0.24
CA VAL A 347 25.73 -1.26 -0.83
C VAL A 347 25.45 0.22 -1.10
N ASP A 348 25.37 0.64 -2.37
CA ASP A 348 24.94 1.98 -2.75
C ASP A 348 23.42 2.13 -2.54
N VAL A 349 23.04 2.53 -1.32
CA VAL A 349 21.63 2.74 -0.96
C VAL A 349 21.26 4.19 -1.20
N ARG A 350 20.24 4.42 -2.05
CA ARG A 350 19.68 5.75 -2.33
C ARG A 350 18.20 5.78 -2.06
N VAL A 351 17.76 6.85 -1.39
CA VAL A 351 16.35 7.06 -1.07
C VAL A 351 15.94 8.43 -1.58
N ILE A 352 14.94 8.49 -2.46
CA ILE A 352 14.31 9.74 -2.88
C ILE A 352 13.00 9.91 -2.11
N CYS A 353 12.87 11.07 -1.47
CA CYS A 353 11.66 11.53 -0.81
C CYS A 353 11.29 12.93 -1.31
N PRO A 354 10.02 13.35 -1.24
CA PRO A 354 9.67 14.71 -1.59
C PRO A 354 10.33 15.69 -0.61
N ARG A 355 10.77 16.85 -1.13
CA ARG A 355 11.32 17.91 -0.29
C ARG A 355 10.28 18.51 0.65
N ARG A 356 9.03 18.62 0.18
CA ARG A 356 7.87 19.07 0.95
C ARG A 356 6.81 17.99 0.92
N SER A 357 6.36 17.58 2.09
CA SER A 357 5.24 16.64 2.21
C SER A 357 3.91 17.41 2.16
N ASP A 358 2.87 16.73 1.70
CA ASP A 358 1.47 17.18 1.80
C ASP A 358 0.96 17.20 3.26
N ALA A 359 1.65 16.46 4.17
CA ALA A 359 1.37 16.40 5.59
C ALA A 359 2.58 16.85 6.42
N LYS A 360 2.48 18.04 7.05
CA LYS A 360 3.57 18.65 7.83
C LYS A 360 4.11 17.77 8.98
N TYR A 361 3.22 17.04 9.66
CA TYR A 361 3.63 16.14 10.76
C TYR A 361 4.48 14.98 10.27
N VAL A 362 4.10 14.41 9.13
CA VAL A 362 4.85 13.35 8.44
C VAL A 362 6.22 13.87 8.00
N GLU A 363 6.29 15.08 7.47
CA GLU A 363 7.55 15.72 7.07
C GLU A 363 8.52 15.84 8.25
N TRP A 364 8.05 16.34 9.41
CA TRP A 364 8.91 16.49 10.60
C TRP A 364 9.39 15.15 11.14
N ALA A 365 8.50 14.16 11.23
CA ALA A 365 8.89 12.83 11.68
C ALA A 365 9.88 12.16 10.71
N SER A 366 9.63 12.25 9.40
CA SER A 366 10.51 11.72 8.35
C SER A 366 11.94 12.30 8.43
N ARG A 367 12.08 13.59 8.70
CA ARG A 367 13.40 14.23 8.82
C ARG A 367 14.30 13.57 9.87
N SER A 368 13.73 13.15 11.00
CA SER A 368 14.48 12.43 12.04
C SER A 368 15.00 11.08 11.53
N TYR A 369 14.17 10.30 10.84
CA TYR A 369 14.58 9.01 10.26
C TYR A 369 15.60 9.18 9.13
N LEU A 370 15.39 10.16 8.24
CA LEU A 370 16.28 10.43 7.12
C LEU A 370 17.69 10.80 7.60
N ARG A 371 17.80 11.58 8.71
CA ARG A 371 19.10 11.87 9.33
C ARG A 371 19.77 10.60 9.88
N GLU A 372 18.99 9.71 10.47
CA GLU A 372 19.51 8.45 11.03
C GLU A 372 20.08 7.54 9.95
N ILE A 373 19.36 7.32 8.85
CA ILE A 373 19.86 6.46 7.77
C ILE A 373 21.03 7.08 7.03
N ARG A 374 21.05 8.41 6.89
CA ARG A 374 22.18 9.12 6.32
C ARG A 374 23.45 8.93 7.15
N ALA A 375 23.35 8.96 8.47
CA ALA A 375 24.49 8.70 9.37
C ALA A 375 25.09 7.29 9.17
N ALA A 376 24.30 6.34 8.66
CA ALA A 376 24.75 5.00 8.27
C ALA A 376 25.27 4.89 6.82
N GLY A 377 25.32 6.01 6.07
CA GLY A 377 25.85 6.04 4.70
C GLY A 377 24.82 5.98 3.58
N VAL A 378 23.51 5.98 3.90
CA VAL A 378 22.45 6.06 2.88
C VAL A 378 22.43 7.45 2.24
N LYS A 379 22.44 7.52 0.91
CA LYS A 379 22.29 8.77 0.16
C LYS A 379 20.83 9.18 0.13
N VAL A 380 20.48 10.22 0.88
CA VAL A 380 19.13 10.77 0.95
C VAL A 380 19.02 11.94 -0.01
N CYS A 381 18.09 11.82 -0.98
CA CYS A 381 17.87 12.78 -2.05
C CYS A 381 16.46 13.36 -1.90
N LEU A 382 16.33 14.67 -1.90
CA LEU A 382 15.06 15.39 -1.76
C LEU A 382 14.59 15.88 -3.12
N TYR A 383 13.46 15.38 -3.59
CA TYR A 383 12.87 15.73 -4.87
C TYR A 383 12.27 17.15 -4.86
N GLU A 384 12.65 17.99 -5.82
CA GLU A 384 12.29 19.41 -5.88
C GLU A 384 11.32 19.78 -7.00
N ALA A 385 11.20 18.96 -8.05
CA ALA A 385 10.38 19.27 -9.21
C ALA A 385 8.85 19.14 -8.97
N GLY A 386 8.44 18.81 -7.75
CA GLY A 386 7.03 18.66 -7.36
C GLY A 386 6.86 17.76 -6.15
N PHE A 387 5.68 17.13 -6.02
CA PHE A 387 5.42 16.14 -4.99
C PHE A 387 5.67 14.74 -5.52
N LEU A 388 6.75 14.10 -5.06
CA LEU A 388 7.03 12.71 -5.38
C LEU A 388 6.15 11.80 -4.52
N HIS A 389 5.25 11.08 -5.16
CA HIS A 389 4.34 10.14 -4.49
C HIS A 389 4.57 8.68 -4.93
N SER A 390 5.63 8.40 -5.70
CA SER A 390 6.01 7.05 -6.16
C SER A 390 6.41 6.14 -5.00
N LYS A 391 6.08 4.86 -5.11
CA LYS A 391 6.44 3.80 -4.17
C LYS A 391 7.10 2.68 -4.96
N MET A 392 8.40 2.81 -5.15
CA MET A 392 9.16 1.82 -5.89
C MET A 392 10.48 1.47 -5.22
N LEU A 393 10.96 0.27 -5.50
CA LEU A 393 12.25 -0.24 -5.10
C LEU A 393 12.89 -0.97 -6.28
N VAL A 394 14.17 -0.71 -6.54
CA VAL A 394 14.98 -1.44 -7.52
C VAL A 394 16.25 -1.93 -6.85
N CYS A 395 16.63 -3.19 -7.10
CA CYS A 395 17.79 -3.83 -6.51
C CYS A 395 18.59 -4.61 -7.57
N ASP A 396 19.88 -4.28 -7.71
CA ASP A 396 20.91 -5.05 -8.42
C ASP A 396 20.58 -5.42 -9.88
N ASP A 397 19.79 -4.64 -10.60
CA ASP A 397 19.28 -4.93 -11.96
C ASP A 397 18.46 -6.24 -12.06
N ALA A 398 17.95 -6.76 -10.95
CA ALA A 398 17.39 -8.10 -10.91
C ALA A 398 15.98 -8.19 -10.30
N ILE A 399 15.69 -7.33 -9.33
CA ILE A 399 14.41 -7.28 -8.64
C ILE A 399 13.92 -5.84 -8.62
N THR A 400 12.63 -5.66 -8.92
CA THR A 400 11.97 -4.39 -8.68
C THR A 400 10.57 -4.62 -8.14
N THR A 401 10.07 -3.67 -7.33
CA THR A 401 8.69 -3.68 -6.88
C THR A 401 8.10 -2.28 -6.96
N CYS A 402 6.84 -2.24 -7.32
CA CYS A 402 6.01 -1.05 -7.32
C CYS A 402 4.59 -1.41 -6.86
N GLY A 403 3.92 -0.48 -6.22
CA GLY A 403 2.55 -0.70 -5.75
C GLY A 403 2.01 0.45 -4.91
N SER A 404 1.15 0.12 -3.98
CA SER A 404 0.50 1.11 -3.12
C SER A 404 1.25 1.40 -1.81
N THR A 405 2.23 0.55 -1.43
CA THR A 405 2.86 0.53 -0.11
C THR A 405 3.90 1.61 0.07
N ASN A 406 3.67 2.57 0.96
CA ASN A 406 4.67 3.52 1.42
C ASN A 406 5.66 2.85 2.40
N LEU A 407 6.84 3.48 2.60
CA LEU A 407 7.76 3.08 3.66
C LEU A 407 7.35 3.71 5.01
N ASP A 408 6.16 3.38 5.49
CA ASP A 408 5.64 3.88 6.76
C ASP A 408 4.96 2.78 7.59
N PHE A 409 4.79 3.05 8.89
CA PHE A 409 4.12 2.14 9.83
C PHE A 409 2.72 1.77 9.36
N ARG A 410 1.98 2.74 8.83
CA ARG A 410 0.59 2.55 8.46
C ARG A 410 0.44 1.59 7.29
N SER A 411 1.28 1.72 6.27
CA SER A 411 1.30 0.83 5.12
C SER A 411 1.72 -0.60 5.49
N PHE A 412 2.64 -0.75 6.42
CA PHE A 412 3.11 -2.09 6.81
C PHE A 412 2.23 -2.79 7.84
N GLU A 413 1.47 -2.05 8.67
CA GLU A 413 0.75 -2.65 9.79
C GLU A 413 -0.78 -2.46 9.73
N ASN A 414 -1.28 -1.35 9.16
CA ASN A 414 -2.67 -0.93 9.30
C ASN A 414 -3.47 -0.91 7.99
N ASN A 415 -2.83 -0.67 6.85
CA ASN A 415 -3.52 -0.60 5.59
C ASN A 415 -3.56 -1.95 4.88
N PHE A 416 -4.59 -2.15 4.06
CA PHE A 416 -4.56 -3.15 3.02
C PHE A 416 -3.78 -2.58 1.84
N GLU A 417 -2.66 -3.22 1.52
CA GLU A 417 -1.74 -2.80 0.47
C GLU A 417 -1.56 -3.90 -0.58
N ALA A 418 -1.06 -3.51 -1.75
CA ALA A 418 -0.68 -4.45 -2.80
C ALA A 418 0.54 -3.92 -3.56
N ASN A 419 1.52 -4.79 -3.76
CA ASN A 419 2.68 -4.54 -4.59
C ASN A 419 2.86 -5.68 -5.60
N VAL A 420 3.42 -5.36 -6.76
CA VAL A 420 3.94 -6.38 -7.67
C VAL A 420 5.46 -6.41 -7.54
N PHE A 421 6.01 -7.62 -7.48
CA PHE A 421 7.43 -7.90 -7.48
C PHE A 421 7.79 -8.55 -8.81
N PHE A 422 8.73 -7.97 -9.53
CA PHE A 422 9.27 -8.51 -10.77
C PHE A 422 10.65 -9.08 -10.53
N PHE A 423 10.86 -10.29 -11.04
CA PHE A 423 12.14 -10.98 -11.07
C PHE A 423 12.63 -11.02 -12.53
N ASP A 424 12.80 -9.82 -13.09
CA ASP A 424 13.11 -9.60 -14.51
C ASP A 424 14.06 -8.42 -14.68
N GLU A 425 15.18 -8.65 -15.38
CA GLU A 425 16.22 -7.64 -15.59
C GLU A 425 15.71 -6.47 -16.44
N GLY A 426 14.90 -6.75 -17.47
CA GLY A 426 14.38 -5.71 -18.37
C GLY A 426 13.47 -4.73 -17.64
N VAL A 427 12.57 -5.22 -16.78
CA VAL A 427 11.71 -4.37 -15.96
C VAL A 427 12.55 -3.62 -14.91
N ALA A 428 13.50 -4.30 -14.25
CA ALA A 428 14.36 -3.69 -13.25
C ALA A 428 15.21 -2.55 -13.84
N LEU A 429 15.77 -2.72 -15.03
CA LEU A 429 16.53 -1.68 -15.71
C LEU A 429 15.66 -0.48 -16.13
N ARG A 430 14.44 -0.70 -16.61
CA ARG A 430 13.51 0.40 -16.91
C ARG A 430 13.15 1.20 -15.66
N MET A 431 12.83 0.52 -14.55
CA MET A 431 12.56 1.17 -13.26
C MET A 431 13.78 1.91 -12.71
N LYS A 432 14.98 1.34 -12.86
CA LYS A 432 16.24 2.02 -12.51
C LYS A 432 16.43 3.31 -13.30
N ASN A 433 16.19 3.29 -14.61
CA ASN A 433 16.32 4.46 -15.46
C ASN A 433 15.31 5.56 -15.08
N ILE A 434 14.11 5.17 -14.62
CA ILE A 434 13.13 6.11 -14.08
C ILE A 434 13.69 6.74 -12.81
N PHE A 435 14.17 5.94 -11.86
CA PHE A 435 14.81 6.45 -10.63
C PHE A 435 15.95 7.42 -10.93
N LEU A 436 16.82 7.10 -11.89
CA LEU A 436 17.95 7.96 -12.25
C LEU A 436 17.51 9.29 -12.87
N ARG A 437 16.44 9.31 -13.66
CA ARG A 437 15.84 10.56 -14.15
C ARG A 437 15.23 11.39 -13.03
N ASP A 438 14.51 10.75 -12.09
CA ASP A 438 13.97 11.46 -10.94
C ASP A 438 15.08 12.00 -10.03
N LEU A 439 16.22 11.30 -9.95
CA LEU A 439 17.41 11.73 -9.21
C LEU A 439 18.01 13.04 -9.74
N GLU A 440 17.90 13.32 -11.05
CA GLU A 440 18.37 14.57 -11.66
C GLU A 440 17.62 15.79 -11.12
N HIS A 441 16.40 15.57 -10.59
CA HIS A 441 15.54 16.61 -10.01
C HIS A 441 15.63 16.65 -8.48
N THR A 442 16.70 16.16 -7.88
CA THR A 442 16.88 16.12 -6.43
C THR A 442 18.07 16.94 -5.95
N VAL A 443 18.02 17.28 -4.68
CA VAL A 443 19.17 17.79 -3.92
C VAL A 443 19.49 16.82 -2.79
N LEU A 444 20.79 16.66 -2.47
CA LEU A 444 21.18 15.86 -1.32
C LEU A 444 20.73 16.52 -0.02
N LEU A 445 20.32 15.70 0.94
CA LEU A 445 19.91 16.18 2.26
C LEU A 445 21.02 17.01 2.94
N GLU A 446 22.27 16.76 2.60
CA GLU A 446 23.43 17.51 3.11
C GLU A 446 23.46 18.96 2.65
N ASP A 447 23.14 19.19 1.38
CA ASP A 447 23.13 20.49 0.75
C ASP A 447 21.86 21.31 1.11
N ALA A 448 20.81 20.60 1.52
CA ALA A 448 19.56 21.21 1.96
C ALA A 448 19.58 21.74 3.42
N LYS A 449 20.70 21.59 4.15
CA LYS A 449 20.80 21.87 5.59
C LYS A 449 20.48 23.31 5.99
N GLU A 450 20.80 24.29 5.18
CA GLU A 450 20.59 25.71 5.53
C GLU A 450 19.11 26.08 5.71
N ARG A 451 18.19 25.33 5.09
CA ARG A 451 16.75 25.59 5.13
C ARG A 451 15.95 24.71 6.12
N MET A 452 16.55 23.62 6.64
CA MET A 452 15.85 22.66 7.48
C MET A 452 15.94 22.93 8.99
N GLY A 453 16.66 23.96 9.42
CA GLY A 453 16.85 24.32 10.82
C GLY A 453 17.55 23.23 11.62
N ASN A 454 18.67 23.56 12.28
CA ASN A 454 19.47 22.64 13.11
C ASN A 454 19.37 22.95 14.63
N GLY A 455 18.43 23.83 15.02
CA GLY A 455 18.27 24.25 16.42
C GLY A 455 17.75 23.12 17.32
N PHE A 456 18.08 23.22 18.62
CA PHE A 456 17.64 22.26 19.65
C PHE A 456 16.11 22.02 19.62
N PHE A 457 15.32 23.08 19.53
CA PHE A 457 13.85 22.98 19.52
C PHE A 457 13.30 22.29 18.26
N VAL A 458 13.93 22.49 17.10
CA VAL A 458 13.55 21.79 15.86
C VAL A 458 13.80 20.29 16.02
N ARG A 459 14.98 19.90 16.50
CA ARG A 459 15.32 18.49 16.74
C ARG A 459 14.43 17.84 17.80
N LEU A 460 14.12 18.57 18.86
CA LEU A 460 13.18 18.10 19.88
C LEU A 460 11.80 17.85 19.29
N TRP A 461 11.29 18.79 18.48
CA TRP A 461 9.99 18.66 17.84
C TRP A 461 9.93 17.49 16.84
N GLU A 462 10.97 17.32 16.01
CA GLU A 462 11.09 16.18 15.11
C GLU A 462 11.18 14.85 15.88
N SER A 463 11.82 14.81 17.03
CA SER A 463 11.85 13.63 17.90
C SER A 463 10.48 13.34 18.53
N VAL A 464 9.75 14.37 18.94
CA VAL A 464 8.37 14.22 19.45
C VAL A 464 7.44 13.72 18.36
N THR A 465 7.50 14.30 17.14
CA THR A 465 6.67 13.84 16.03
C THR A 465 7.05 12.41 15.59
N ARG A 466 8.32 12.03 15.68
CA ARG A 466 8.76 10.64 15.45
C ARG A 466 8.11 9.65 16.42
N MET A 467 7.91 10.02 17.69
CA MET A 467 7.21 9.15 18.65
C MET A 467 5.76 8.87 18.24
N LEU A 468 5.16 9.78 17.47
CA LEU A 468 3.79 9.65 16.96
C LEU A 468 3.72 8.91 15.62
N SER A 469 4.86 8.51 15.01
CA SER A 469 4.91 7.80 13.71
C SER A 469 3.97 6.59 13.60
N PRO A 470 3.72 5.80 14.66
CA PRO A 470 2.75 4.70 14.57
C PRO A 470 1.29 5.13 14.41
N LEU A 471 0.99 6.43 14.53
CA LEU A 471 -0.37 6.99 14.40
C LEU A 471 -0.61 7.61 13.01
N PHE A 472 0.46 7.88 12.25
CA PHE A 472 0.43 8.54 10.93
C PHE A 472 0.29 7.58 9.77
#